data_312f8bba5acde39b10fe8d68fffc1570
#
_entry.id   312f8bba5acde39b10fe8d68fffc1570
#
_cell.length_a   1.000
_cell.length_b   1.000
_cell.length_c   1.000
_cell.angle_alpha   90.00
_cell.angle_beta   90.00
_cell.angle_gamma   90.00
#
_symmetry.space_group_name_H-M   'P 1'
#
loop_
_entity.id
_entity.type
_entity.pdbx_description
1 polymer ?
#
loop_
_entity_poly.entity_id
_entity_poly.type
_entity_poly.pdbx_seq_one_letter_code
_entity_poly.pdbx_strand_id
1 'polypeptide(L)'
;LYANINFWANENLSSKITLDNSEKAEITNTFNQILERSKKENFCSGGSFSLEPNFSYKDGIQTPKGQRFDANLECEFKENQLADFNKLLNDINSIIAKNNFISVSTPAIQTKFSKDTLNNNKENLYKELLKTSYEYEKTYSLDLNKTCVLKNLQVNTNTNIAPRMLNAKSDNIELSSPIISEKEQILSAKALFICK
;
A
#
# COMPACT_ATOMS: atom_id res chain seq x y z
N LEU A 1 6.31 -3.01 8.24
CA LEU A 1 5.42 -1.84 8.22
C LEU A 1 5.37 -1.26 6.81
N TYR A 2 4.27 -0.61 6.48
CA TYR A 2 4.03 0.04 5.20
C TYR A 2 3.37 1.40 5.43
N ALA A 3 3.80 2.40 4.69
CA ALA A 3 3.19 3.72 4.69
C ALA A 3 3.20 4.31 3.27
N ASN A 4 2.18 5.08 2.92
CA ASN A 4 2.10 5.80 1.66
C ASN A 4 2.00 7.30 1.93
N ILE A 5 3.02 8.04 1.51
CA ILE A 5 3.09 9.50 1.66
C ILE A 5 2.56 10.11 0.36
N ASN A 6 1.44 10.83 0.45
CA ASN A 6 0.84 11.48 -0.70
C ASN A 6 1.11 12.98 -0.69
N PHE A 7 1.38 13.53 -1.87
CA PHE A 7 1.61 14.95 -2.11
C PHE A 7 0.58 15.45 -3.11
N TRP A 8 0.10 16.67 -2.90
CA TRP A 8 -0.89 17.30 -3.77
C TRP A 8 -0.71 18.81 -3.85
N ALA A 9 -1.38 19.44 -4.82
CA ALA A 9 -1.44 20.89 -4.94
C ALA A 9 -2.14 21.50 -3.71
N ASN A 10 -1.51 22.46 -3.05
CA ASN A 10 -2.21 23.25 -2.03
C ASN A 10 -3.17 24.26 -2.67
N GLU A 11 -3.81 25.11 -1.87
CA GLU A 11 -4.76 26.10 -2.35
C GLU A 11 -4.13 27.11 -3.32
N ASN A 12 -2.90 27.55 -3.06
CA ASN A 12 -2.17 28.50 -3.93
C ASN A 12 -1.95 27.91 -5.31
N LEU A 13 -1.53 26.66 -5.42
CA LEU A 13 -1.29 25.99 -6.70
C LEU A 13 -2.62 25.65 -7.39
N SER A 14 -3.58 25.10 -6.64
CA SER A 14 -4.87 24.63 -7.19
C SER A 14 -5.76 25.75 -7.71
N SER A 15 -5.55 27.00 -7.28
CA SER A 15 -6.25 28.19 -7.78
C SER A 15 -5.51 28.92 -8.90
N LYS A 16 -4.25 28.59 -9.17
CA LYS A 16 -3.40 29.32 -10.10
C LYS A 16 -3.58 28.81 -11.54
N ILE A 17 -4.12 29.64 -12.40
CA ILE A 17 -4.45 29.27 -13.80
C ILE A 17 -3.19 29.01 -14.62
N THR A 18 -2.16 29.87 -14.47
CA THR A 18 -0.89 29.76 -15.20
C THR A 18 0.28 29.78 -14.24
N LEU A 19 1.30 28.97 -14.51
CA LEU A 19 2.56 28.96 -13.80
C LEU A 19 3.66 29.57 -14.69
N ASP A 20 4.45 30.46 -14.14
CA ASP A 20 5.68 30.90 -14.77
C ASP A 20 6.80 29.86 -14.61
N ASN A 21 7.93 30.12 -15.27
CA ASN A 21 9.06 29.18 -15.27
C ASN A 21 9.72 29.08 -13.88
N SER A 22 9.72 30.15 -13.09
CA SER A 22 10.31 30.13 -11.74
C SER A 22 9.49 29.31 -10.78
N GLU A 23 8.16 29.38 -10.86
CA GLU A 23 7.23 28.59 -10.06
C GLU A 23 7.28 27.10 -10.40
N LYS A 24 7.35 26.77 -11.70
CA LYS A 24 7.56 25.40 -12.15
C LYS A 24 8.89 24.84 -11.63
N ALA A 25 9.94 25.66 -11.68
CA ALA A 25 11.26 25.28 -11.16
C ALA A 25 11.23 25.10 -9.63
N GLU A 26 10.53 25.94 -8.87
CA GLU A 26 10.35 25.82 -7.44
C GLU A 26 9.66 24.49 -7.08
N ILE A 27 8.53 24.18 -7.71
CA ILE A 27 7.79 22.93 -7.51
C ILE A 27 8.68 21.72 -7.80
N THR A 28 9.33 21.72 -8.97
CA THR A 28 10.20 20.63 -9.42
C THR A 28 11.40 20.44 -8.48
N ASN A 29 12.08 21.52 -8.10
CA ASN A 29 13.24 21.48 -7.22
C ASN A 29 12.85 21.00 -5.81
N THR A 30 11.71 21.44 -5.29
CA THR A 30 11.20 20.99 -3.99
C THR A 30 10.97 19.49 -4.02
N PHE A 31 10.30 18.96 -5.04
CA PHE A 31 10.03 17.53 -5.12
C PHE A 31 11.31 16.71 -5.36
N ASN A 32 12.25 17.22 -6.14
CA ASN A 32 13.56 16.59 -6.31
C ASN A 32 14.34 16.51 -4.99
N GLN A 33 14.28 17.54 -4.13
CA GLN A 33 14.87 17.49 -2.78
C GLN A 33 14.24 16.40 -1.91
N ILE A 34 12.91 16.24 -2.00
CA ILE A 34 12.19 15.15 -1.31
C ILE A 34 12.69 13.79 -1.81
N LEU A 35 12.82 13.61 -3.13
CA LEU A 35 13.33 12.37 -3.73
C LEU A 35 14.76 12.07 -3.29
N GLU A 36 15.65 13.05 -3.34
CA GLU A 36 17.04 12.89 -2.91
C GLU A 36 17.14 12.55 -1.42
N ARG A 37 16.27 13.13 -0.58
CA ARG A 37 16.19 12.77 0.84
C ARG A 37 15.69 11.34 1.02
N SER A 38 14.65 10.95 0.28
CA SER A 38 14.03 9.63 0.38
C SER A 38 14.94 8.50 -0.14
N LYS A 39 15.75 8.77 -1.17
CA LYS A 39 16.73 7.80 -1.71
C LYS A 39 17.82 7.40 -0.70
N LYS A 40 18.07 8.20 0.32
CA LYS A 40 19.00 7.84 1.41
C LYS A 40 18.46 6.71 2.28
N GLU A 41 17.15 6.52 2.25
CA GLU A 41 16.46 5.46 2.96
C GLU A 41 16.14 4.33 1.97
N ASN A 42 16.69 3.15 2.21
CA ASN A 42 16.54 1.99 1.30
C ASN A 42 15.13 1.35 1.36
N PHE A 43 14.21 1.93 2.13
CA PHE A 43 12.88 1.38 2.36
C PHE A 43 11.76 2.17 1.66
N CYS A 44 12.07 3.23 0.91
CA CYS A 44 11.07 3.98 0.14
C CYS A 44 11.27 3.80 -1.36
N SER A 45 10.17 3.76 -2.10
CA SER A 45 10.11 3.64 -3.56
C SER A 45 9.02 4.53 -4.14
N GLY A 46 9.01 4.69 -5.48
CA GLY A 46 8.08 5.58 -6.18
C GLY A 46 8.71 6.95 -6.44
N GLY A 47 7.91 8.03 -6.35
CA GLY A 47 8.41 9.39 -6.50
C GLY A 47 8.34 9.94 -7.92
N SER A 48 7.52 9.39 -8.79
CA SER A 48 7.08 10.11 -9.98
C SER A 48 6.03 11.16 -9.58
N PHE A 49 6.01 12.28 -10.25
CA PHE A 49 4.99 13.31 -10.05
C PHE A 49 4.39 13.77 -11.38
N SER A 50 3.16 14.25 -11.33
CA SER A 50 2.53 14.99 -12.41
C SER A 50 2.20 16.41 -11.98
N LEU A 51 2.35 17.35 -12.91
CA LEU A 51 1.94 18.74 -12.75
C LEU A 51 1.16 19.13 -14.01
N GLU A 52 -0.13 19.31 -13.88
CA GLU A 52 -1.06 19.44 -14.99
C GLU A 52 -2.05 20.59 -14.77
N PRO A 53 -2.52 21.31 -15.83
CA PRO A 53 -3.62 22.21 -15.72
C PRO A 53 -4.91 21.46 -15.30
N ASN A 54 -5.64 22.03 -14.35
CA ASN A 54 -6.95 21.53 -13.92
C ASN A 54 -8.06 22.31 -14.63
N PHE A 55 -9.08 21.61 -15.12
CA PHE A 55 -10.20 22.20 -15.84
C PHE A 55 -11.54 21.81 -15.21
N SER A 56 -12.50 22.73 -15.26
CA SER A 56 -13.90 22.44 -15.01
C SER A 56 -14.67 22.38 -16.33
N TYR A 57 -15.68 21.54 -16.39
CA TYR A 57 -16.59 21.42 -17.53
C TYR A 57 -17.98 21.84 -17.08
N LYS A 58 -18.54 22.85 -17.73
CA LYS A 58 -19.91 23.29 -17.52
C LYS A 58 -20.57 23.58 -18.89
N ASP A 59 -21.71 22.97 -19.14
CA ASP A 59 -22.47 23.13 -20.38
C ASP A 59 -21.67 22.91 -21.67
N GLY A 60 -20.71 21.93 -21.61
CA GLY A 60 -19.83 21.62 -22.73
C GLY A 60 -18.62 22.57 -22.88
N ILE A 61 -18.49 23.59 -22.04
CA ILE A 61 -17.40 24.54 -22.06
C ILE A 61 -16.34 24.15 -21.05
N GLN A 62 -15.11 24.03 -21.53
CA GLN A 62 -13.92 23.79 -20.71
C GLN A 62 -13.36 25.11 -20.19
N THR A 63 -13.27 25.26 -18.87
CA THR A 63 -12.73 26.48 -18.24
C THR A 63 -11.54 26.09 -17.35
N PRO A 64 -10.37 26.78 -17.49
CA PRO A 64 -9.22 26.57 -16.59
C PRO A 64 -9.63 26.88 -15.14
N LYS A 65 -9.29 25.96 -14.20
CA LYS A 65 -9.61 26.12 -12.78
C LYS A 65 -8.38 26.32 -11.91
N GLY A 66 -7.19 25.93 -12.40
CA GLY A 66 -5.93 26.01 -11.68
C GLY A 66 -4.95 24.94 -12.12
N GLN A 67 -4.08 24.52 -11.20
CA GLN A 67 -3.11 23.45 -11.45
C GLN A 67 -3.39 22.26 -10.50
N ARG A 68 -3.06 21.07 -10.96
CA ARG A 68 -3.06 19.84 -10.21
C ARG A 68 -1.63 19.33 -10.07
N PHE A 69 -1.26 18.92 -8.89
CA PHE A 69 -0.03 18.23 -8.58
C PHE A 69 -0.36 16.94 -7.84
N ASP A 70 0.17 15.82 -8.29
CA ASP A 70 -0.01 14.53 -7.65
C ASP A 70 1.33 13.79 -7.64
N ALA A 71 1.71 13.29 -6.48
CA ALA A 71 2.86 12.41 -6.29
C ALA A 71 2.66 11.49 -5.10
N ASN A 72 3.37 10.36 -5.08
CA ASN A 72 3.35 9.47 -3.93
C ASN A 72 4.73 8.83 -3.71
N LEU A 73 5.02 8.49 -2.45
CA LEU A 73 6.13 7.65 -2.01
C LEU A 73 5.58 6.50 -1.19
N GLU A 74 5.93 5.28 -1.59
CA GLU A 74 5.61 4.07 -0.86
C GLU A 74 6.82 3.64 -0.04
N CYS A 75 6.65 3.46 1.26
CA CYS A 75 7.71 3.05 2.16
C CYS A 75 7.36 1.72 2.83
N GLU A 76 8.24 0.71 2.65
CA GLU A 76 8.17 -0.59 3.34
C GLU A 76 9.37 -0.72 4.26
N PHE A 77 9.17 -0.78 5.56
CA PHE A 77 10.23 -0.76 6.57
C PHE A 77 9.94 -1.70 7.74
N LYS A 78 11.00 -2.11 8.44
CA LYS A 78 10.89 -2.93 9.63
C LYS A 78 10.54 -2.07 10.85
N GLU A 79 10.06 -2.68 11.92
CA GLU A 79 9.71 -1.96 13.13
C GLU A 79 10.90 -1.20 13.75
N ASN A 80 12.09 -1.77 13.70
CA ASN A 80 13.32 -1.11 14.17
C ASN A 80 13.76 0.10 13.30
N GLN A 81 13.15 0.32 12.13
CA GLN A 81 13.38 1.46 11.24
C GLN A 81 12.30 2.55 11.40
N LEU A 82 11.37 2.41 12.35
CA LEU A 82 10.30 3.38 12.57
C LEU A 82 10.83 4.78 12.93
N ALA A 83 11.91 4.84 13.71
CA ALA A 83 12.56 6.11 14.06
C ALA A 83 13.14 6.82 12.83
N ASP A 84 13.76 6.06 11.91
CA ASP A 84 14.31 6.59 10.65
C ASP A 84 13.17 7.07 9.73
N PHE A 85 12.05 6.34 9.68
CA PHE A 85 10.87 6.75 8.95
C PHE A 85 10.27 8.06 9.51
N ASN A 86 10.14 8.20 10.83
CA ASN A 86 9.68 9.43 11.47
C ASN A 86 10.62 10.62 11.16
N LYS A 87 11.93 10.38 11.18
CA LYS A 87 12.92 11.38 10.77
C LYS A 87 12.75 11.79 9.32
N LEU A 88 12.54 10.83 8.41
CA LEU A 88 12.25 11.10 7.01
C LEU A 88 11.01 11.98 6.83
N LEU A 89 9.91 11.69 7.55
CA LEU A 89 8.69 12.49 7.51
C LEU A 89 8.92 13.93 7.97
N ASN A 90 9.66 14.12 9.06
CA ASN A 90 9.98 15.45 9.56
C ASN A 90 10.87 16.23 8.59
N ASP A 91 11.83 15.58 7.94
CA ASP A 91 12.66 16.21 6.92
C ASP A 91 11.82 16.60 5.67
N ILE A 92 10.90 15.75 5.22
CA ILE A 92 9.96 16.04 4.13
C ILE A 92 9.08 17.25 4.50
N ASN A 93 8.50 17.27 5.70
CA ASN A 93 7.71 18.41 6.15
C ASN A 93 8.53 19.71 6.19
N SER A 94 9.79 19.64 6.62
CA SER A 94 10.69 20.79 6.65
C SER A 94 11.05 21.31 5.25
N ILE A 95 11.12 20.42 4.25
CA ILE A 95 11.32 20.80 2.84
C ILE A 95 10.04 21.49 2.32
N ILE A 96 8.88 20.90 2.56
CA ILE A 96 7.57 21.41 2.09
C ILE A 96 7.20 22.72 2.76
N ALA A 97 7.54 22.92 4.02
CA ALA A 97 7.27 24.18 4.73
C ALA A 97 7.93 25.41 4.07
N LYS A 98 8.93 25.20 3.22
CA LYS A 98 9.61 26.26 2.44
C LYS A 98 8.99 26.46 1.06
N ASN A 99 8.00 25.66 0.68
CA ASN A 99 7.35 25.70 -0.61
C ASN A 99 5.90 26.20 -0.48
N ASN A 100 5.47 27.06 -1.40
CA ASN A 100 4.14 27.66 -1.38
C ASN A 100 3.10 26.92 -2.21
N PHE A 101 3.43 25.75 -2.79
CA PHE A 101 2.60 25.10 -3.82
C PHE A 101 2.21 23.67 -3.50
N ILE A 102 2.98 22.94 -2.66
CA ILE A 102 2.79 21.52 -2.38
C ILE A 102 2.34 21.31 -0.95
N SER A 103 1.39 20.41 -0.77
CA SER A 103 1.00 19.87 0.53
C SER A 103 1.35 18.38 0.61
N VAL A 104 1.51 17.87 1.82
CA VAL A 104 1.81 16.46 2.11
C VAL A 104 0.88 15.90 3.17
N SER A 105 0.53 14.62 3.03
CA SER A 105 -0.24 13.91 4.06
C SER A 105 0.64 13.34 5.15
N THR A 106 0.15 13.31 6.38
CA THR A 106 0.66 12.42 7.40
C THR A 106 0.16 11.01 7.10
N PRO A 107 1.05 10.06 6.74
CA PRO A 107 0.61 8.73 6.34
C PRO A 107 0.16 7.90 7.55
N ALA A 108 -0.82 7.03 7.35
CA ALA A 108 -1.13 5.98 8.31
C ALA A 108 -0.14 4.82 8.13
N ILE A 109 0.50 4.38 9.22
CA ILE A 109 1.34 3.18 9.20
C ILE A 109 0.43 1.94 9.24
N GLN A 110 0.68 1.01 8.34
CA GLN A 110 -0.04 -0.25 8.23
C GLN A 110 0.92 -1.43 8.39
N THR A 111 0.41 -2.54 8.92
CA THR A 111 1.15 -3.80 8.88
C THR A 111 0.88 -4.51 7.56
N LYS A 112 1.94 -4.86 6.84
CA LYS A 112 1.88 -5.64 5.60
C LYS A 112 2.78 -6.86 5.75
N PHE A 113 2.30 -8.02 5.35
CA PHE A 113 3.16 -9.19 5.27
C PHE A 113 4.13 -9.03 4.10
N SER A 114 5.39 -9.44 4.28
CA SER A 114 6.32 -9.50 3.16
C SER A 114 5.82 -10.49 2.11
N LYS A 115 6.18 -10.28 0.85
CA LYS A 115 5.83 -11.21 -0.24
C LYS A 115 6.34 -12.63 0.04
N ASP A 116 7.54 -12.75 0.61
CA ASP A 116 8.13 -14.03 0.96
C ASP A 116 7.35 -14.74 2.06
N THR A 117 6.92 -14.01 3.11
CA THR A 117 6.07 -14.56 4.17
C THR A 117 4.73 -15.03 3.60
N LEU A 118 4.09 -14.23 2.73
CA LEU A 118 2.83 -14.61 2.09
C LEU A 118 2.98 -15.86 1.21
N ASN A 119 4.06 -15.95 0.43
CA ASN A 119 4.33 -17.10 -0.41
C ASN A 119 4.62 -18.36 0.41
N ASN A 120 5.47 -18.25 1.44
CA ASN A 120 5.79 -19.39 2.32
C ASN A 120 4.54 -19.90 3.05
N ASN A 121 3.71 -18.99 3.58
CA ASN A 121 2.45 -19.36 4.22
C ASN A 121 1.50 -20.04 3.22
N LYS A 122 1.41 -19.50 2.01
CA LYS A 122 0.58 -20.08 0.95
C LYS A 122 1.02 -21.50 0.59
N GLU A 123 2.32 -21.74 0.45
CA GLU A 123 2.86 -23.09 0.19
C GLU A 123 2.58 -24.06 1.35
N ASN A 124 2.74 -23.60 2.60
CA ASN A 124 2.45 -24.42 3.76
C ASN A 124 0.96 -24.78 3.82
N LEU A 125 0.06 -23.82 3.59
CA LEU A 125 -1.38 -24.05 3.52
C LEU A 125 -1.77 -25.02 2.38
N TYR A 126 -1.09 -24.95 1.22
CA TYR A 126 -1.31 -25.94 0.16
C TYR A 126 -0.90 -27.37 0.58
N LYS A 127 0.23 -27.51 1.26
CA LYS A 127 0.68 -28.82 1.78
C LYS A 127 -0.33 -29.38 2.79
N GLU A 128 -0.84 -28.54 3.68
CA GLU A 128 -1.88 -28.92 4.64
C GLU A 128 -3.20 -29.33 3.97
N LEU A 129 -3.65 -28.57 2.97
CA LEU A 129 -4.86 -28.92 2.19
C LEU A 129 -4.71 -30.27 1.49
N LEU A 130 -3.55 -30.53 0.88
CA LEU A 130 -3.28 -31.83 0.25
C LEU A 130 -3.30 -32.96 1.28
N LYS A 131 -2.62 -32.78 2.43
CA LYS A 131 -2.57 -33.77 3.50
C LYS A 131 -3.99 -34.07 4.01
N THR A 132 -4.76 -33.05 4.31
CA THR A 132 -6.15 -33.18 4.75
C THR A 132 -7.03 -33.87 3.70
N SER A 133 -6.82 -33.56 2.41
CA SER A 133 -7.55 -34.24 1.33
C SER A 133 -7.25 -35.75 1.26
N TYR A 134 -6.00 -36.17 1.47
CA TYR A 134 -5.64 -37.59 1.56
C TYR A 134 -6.19 -38.27 2.83
N GLU A 135 -6.31 -37.55 3.93
CA GLU A 135 -6.95 -38.06 5.14
C GLU A 135 -8.47 -38.33 4.88
N TYR A 136 -9.13 -37.38 4.19
CA TYR A 136 -10.53 -37.60 3.75
C TYR A 136 -10.70 -38.77 2.78
N GLU A 137 -9.74 -38.98 1.86
CA GLU A 137 -9.75 -40.13 0.95
C GLU A 137 -9.79 -41.44 1.73
N LYS A 138 -8.98 -41.60 2.78
CA LYS A 138 -8.95 -42.76 3.66
C LYS A 138 -10.26 -42.91 4.44
N THR A 139 -10.75 -41.81 5.03
CA THR A 139 -11.98 -41.80 5.81
C THR A 139 -13.17 -42.22 4.95
N TYR A 140 -13.35 -41.60 3.77
CA TYR A 140 -14.45 -41.98 2.88
C TYR A 140 -14.33 -43.40 2.33
N SER A 141 -13.11 -43.91 2.14
CA SER A 141 -12.92 -45.29 1.74
C SER A 141 -13.42 -46.27 2.82
N LEU A 142 -13.15 -45.96 4.09
CA LEU A 142 -13.62 -46.76 5.22
C LEU A 142 -15.14 -46.65 5.40
N ASP A 143 -15.67 -45.42 5.41
CA ASP A 143 -17.09 -45.16 5.67
C ASP A 143 -18.01 -45.78 4.60
N LEU A 144 -17.56 -45.74 3.34
CA LEU A 144 -18.35 -46.26 2.22
C LEU A 144 -18.04 -47.71 1.87
N ASN A 145 -17.06 -48.32 2.53
CA ASN A 145 -16.53 -49.65 2.19
C ASN A 145 -16.19 -49.77 0.68
N LYS A 146 -15.51 -48.73 0.15
CA LYS A 146 -15.12 -48.56 -1.23
C LYS A 146 -13.70 -47.95 -1.34
N THR A 147 -13.05 -48.09 -2.46
CA THR A 147 -11.80 -47.38 -2.68
C THR A 147 -12.09 -45.96 -3.23
N CYS A 148 -11.88 -44.95 -2.42
CA CYS A 148 -12.03 -43.55 -2.78
C CYS A 148 -10.68 -42.96 -3.10
N VAL A 149 -10.58 -42.15 -4.20
CA VAL A 149 -9.37 -41.44 -4.58
C VAL A 149 -9.68 -39.98 -4.87
N LEU A 150 -8.79 -39.09 -4.48
CA LEU A 150 -8.86 -37.66 -4.81
C LEU A 150 -8.66 -37.47 -6.32
N LYS A 151 -9.67 -36.95 -7.01
CA LYS A 151 -9.61 -36.66 -8.45
C LYS A 151 -9.18 -35.22 -8.75
N ASN A 152 -9.67 -34.27 -7.98
CA ASN A 152 -9.42 -32.86 -8.21
C ASN A 152 -9.46 -32.08 -6.90
N LEU A 153 -8.57 -31.08 -6.78
CA LEU A 153 -8.53 -30.13 -5.68
C LEU A 153 -8.48 -28.71 -6.26
N GLN A 154 -9.57 -27.97 -6.13
CA GLN A 154 -9.65 -26.56 -6.54
C GLN A 154 -9.43 -25.67 -5.34
N VAL A 155 -8.34 -24.90 -5.32
CA VAL A 155 -8.01 -24.01 -4.21
C VAL A 155 -8.48 -22.59 -4.55
N ASN A 156 -9.23 -21.96 -3.65
CA ASN A 156 -9.62 -20.57 -3.75
C ASN A 156 -8.56 -19.69 -3.08
N THR A 157 -7.93 -18.79 -3.86
CA THR A 157 -6.82 -17.95 -3.41
C THR A 157 -7.24 -16.53 -3.02
N ASN A 158 -8.53 -16.23 -2.91
CA ASN A 158 -9.00 -14.91 -2.49
C ASN A 158 -8.72 -14.69 -0.99
N THR A 159 -7.63 -13.97 -0.72
CA THR A 159 -7.27 -13.52 0.63
C THR A 159 -7.78 -12.09 0.83
N ASN A 160 -8.88 -11.92 1.55
CA ASN A 160 -9.33 -10.61 1.99
C ASN A 160 -8.58 -10.21 3.27
N ILE A 161 -7.63 -9.31 3.15
CA ILE A 161 -6.96 -8.68 4.29
C ILE A 161 -7.53 -7.26 4.42
N ALA A 162 -8.34 -7.00 5.45
CA ALA A 162 -8.89 -5.67 5.70
C ALA A 162 -7.91 -4.84 6.55
N PRO A 163 -7.48 -3.64 6.09
CA PRO A 163 -6.66 -2.73 6.90
C PRO A 163 -7.52 -1.91 7.85
N ARG A 164 -7.01 -1.64 9.08
CA ARG A 164 -7.58 -0.65 10.00
C ARG A 164 -6.69 0.60 10.01
N MET A 165 -7.31 1.78 9.88
CA MET A 165 -6.64 3.09 9.96
C MET A 165 -6.71 3.64 11.37
N LEU A 166 -5.60 4.26 11.83
CA LEU A 166 -5.54 5.08 13.04
C LEU A 166 -5.07 6.49 12.65
N ASN A 167 -5.78 7.52 13.13
CA ASN A 167 -5.46 8.91 12.88
C ASN A 167 -4.69 9.49 14.08
N ALA A 168 -3.55 10.16 13.83
CA ALA A 168 -2.81 10.93 14.81
C ALA A 168 -2.72 12.41 14.38
N LYS A 169 -2.87 13.34 15.32
CA LYS A 169 -2.67 14.78 15.16
C LYS A 169 -1.55 15.22 16.10
N SER A 170 -0.45 15.78 15.57
CA SER A 170 0.61 16.41 16.35
C SER A 170 1.49 17.31 15.47
N ASP A 171 2.01 18.40 16.01
CA ASP A 171 2.90 19.35 15.32
C ASP A 171 4.30 18.79 15.05
N ASN A 172 4.72 17.78 15.80
CA ASN A 172 5.83 16.89 15.45
C ASN A 172 5.25 15.53 15.09
N ILE A 173 5.55 15.05 13.89
CA ILE A 173 5.08 13.76 13.43
C ILE A 173 5.94 12.68 14.08
N GLU A 174 5.45 12.11 15.18
CA GLU A 174 5.98 10.89 15.76
C GLU A 174 4.90 9.81 15.64
N LEU A 175 4.99 9.04 14.56
CA LEU A 175 4.07 7.94 14.33
C LEU A 175 4.50 6.75 15.18
N SER A 176 3.54 6.17 15.87
CA SER A 176 3.72 4.93 16.63
C SER A 176 3.49 3.71 15.73
N SER A 177 4.11 2.58 16.11
CA SER A 177 3.80 1.29 15.48
C SER A 177 2.32 0.95 15.69
N PRO A 178 1.60 0.49 14.67
CA PRO A 178 0.21 0.08 14.83
C PRO A 178 0.12 -1.12 15.76
N ILE A 179 -0.96 -1.21 16.54
CA ILE A 179 -1.28 -2.41 17.31
C ILE A 179 -1.54 -3.53 16.31
N ILE A 180 -0.65 -4.53 16.32
CA ILE A 180 -0.76 -5.70 15.45
C ILE A 180 -1.86 -6.60 16.02
N SER A 181 -3.01 -6.66 15.36
CA SER A 181 -3.94 -7.76 15.56
C SER A 181 -3.44 -8.97 14.75
N GLU A 182 -3.53 -10.16 15.31
CA GLU A 182 -3.27 -11.40 14.56
C GLU A 182 -4.08 -11.40 13.27
N LYS A 183 -3.41 -11.59 12.15
CA LYS A 183 -4.04 -11.69 10.84
C LYS A 183 -3.95 -13.15 10.41
N GLU A 184 -5.10 -13.79 10.25
CA GLU A 184 -5.16 -15.13 9.72
C GLU A 184 -5.18 -15.11 8.20
N GLN A 185 -4.37 -15.97 7.60
CA GLN A 185 -4.44 -16.26 6.17
C GLN A 185 -5.21 -17.57 6.01
N ILE A 186 -6.40 -17.48 5.43
CA ILE A 186 -7.28 -18.63 5.25
C ILE A 186 -7.28 -19.05 3.78
N LEU A 187 -7.05 -20.34 3.52
CA LEU A 187 -7.30 -20.94 2.21
C LEU A 187 -8.49 -21.89 2.33
N SER A 188 -9.37 -21.84 1.34
CA SER A 188 -10.44 -22.80 1.17
C SER A 188 -10.24 -23.61 -0.10
N ALA A 189 -10.60 -24.89 -0.07
CA ALA A 189 -10.50 -25.74 -1.24
C ALA A 189 -11.76 -26.57 -1.43
N LYS A 190 -12.06 -26.93 -2.69
CA LYS A 190 -13.09 -27.86 -3.10
C LYS A 190 -12.43 -29.13 -3.60
N ALA A 191 -12.60 -30.22 -2.88
CA ALA A 191 -12.07 -31.53 -3.23
C ALA A 191 -13.15 -32.40 -3.89
N LEU A 192 -12.81 -33.08 -4.98
CA LEU A 192 -13.66 -34.05 -5.65
C LEU A 192 -13.03 -35.43 -5.51
N PHE A 193 -13.77 -36.38 -4.94
CA PHE A 193 -13.38 -37.78 -4.78
C PHE A 193 -14.19 -38.68 -5.71
N ILE A 194 -13.58 -39.75 -6.18
CA ILE A 194 -14.24 -40.83 -6.91
C ILE A 194 -14.09 -42.10 -6.07
N CYS A 195 -15.21 -42.75 -5.75
CA CYS A 195 -15.26 -43.98 -5.00
C CYS A 195 -15.78 -45.12 -5.89
N LYS A 196 -15.05 -46.23 -5.94
CA LYS A 196 -15.41 -47.46 -6.71
C LYS A 196 -15.52 -48.66 -5.80
#